data_7d71165d9d55674b576a07e61f53bbb6
#
_entry.id   7d71165d9d55674b576a07e61f53bbb6
#
_cell.length_a   1.000
_cell.length_b   1.000
_cell.length_c   1.000
_cell.angle_alpha   90.00
_cell.angle_beta   90.00
_cell.angle_gamma   90.00
#
_symmetry.space_group_name_H-M   'P 1'
#
loop_
_entity.id
_entity.type
_entity.pdbx_description
1 polymer ?
#
loop_
_entity_poly.entity_id
_entity_poly.type
_entity_poly.pdbx_seq_one_letter_code
_entity_poly.pdbx_strand_id
1 'polypeptide(L)'
;MQLTPAFVLSVIATITTGTFCFMVLRHWYKKRRPHLLAWGIGLLMYFLGTFSQVVLSLTWSPFFFGLWYWSGALMVAPWLGQGTAYLLIRRGSIAKNIQMALLLVAVMTLPWALFFTPMDSSKWYVGADMTVIFRDIMGEGRGIRFFSPIMNIWGTILLVGGALYSARLFRKKQIMR
;
A
#
# COMPACT_ATOMS: atom_id res chain seq x y z
N MET A 1 -6.92 1.70 29.51
CA MET A 1 -6.64 1.49 28.06
C MET A 1 -5.56 0.42 27.98
N GLN A 2 -5.88 -0.80 27.56
CA GLN A 2 -4.85 -1.83 27.40
C GLN A 2 -4.09 -1.55 26.11
N LEU A 3 -2.80 -1.28 26.22
CA LEU A 3 -1.91 -1.14 25.07
C LEU A 3 -1.67 -2.52 24.47
N THR A 4 -2.49 -2.89 23.48
CA THR A 4 -2.27 -4.15 22.76
C THR A 4 -0.99 -4.09 21.93
N PRO A 5 -0.27 -5.21 21.73
CA PRO A 5 0.92 -5.23 20.86
C PRO A 5 0.62 -4.70 19.45
N ALA A 6 -0.56 -5.00 18.91
CA ALA A 6 -1.01 -4.50 17.60
C ALA A 6 -1.09 -2.97 17.57
N PHE A 7 -1.63 -2.33 18.63
CA PHE A 7 -1.68 -0.86 18.72
C PHE A 7 -0.27 -0.26 18.73
N VAL A 8 0.62 -0.75 19.59
CA VAL A 8 1.99 -0.23 19.71
C VAL A 8 2.75 -0.34 18.38
N LEU A 9 2.68 -1.52 17.75
CA LEU A 9 3.31 -1.74 16.44
C LEU A 9 2.74 -0.82 15.37
N SER A 10 1.43 -0.59 15.36
CA SER A 10 0.78 0.31 14.40
C SER A 10 1.22 1.77 14.59
N VAL A 11 1.39 2.23 15.83
CA VAL A 11 1.91 3.58 16.12
C VAL A 11 3.35 3.72 15.62
N ILE A 12 4.22 2.76 15.92
CA ILE A 12 5.62 2.76 15.47
C ILE A 12 5.66 2.74 13.92
N ALA A 13 4.87 1.87 13.29
CA ALA A 13 4.79 1.80 11.84
C ALA A 13 4.30 3.12 11.22
N THR A 14 3.31 3.77 11.84
CA THR A 14 2.77 5.05 11.36
C THR A 14 3.84 6.15 11.40
N ILE A 15 4.57 6.28 12.51
CA ILE A 15 5.64 7.28 12.64
C ILE A 15 6.75 7.01 11.62
N THR A 16 7.17 5.75 11.52
CA THR A 16 8.24 5.33 10.60
C THR A 16 7.85 5.59 9.15
N THR A 17 6.68 5.12 8.74
CA THR A 17 6.23 5.28 7.35
C THR A 17 5.95 6.73 6.99
N GLY A 18 5.41 7.53 7.92
CA GLY A 18 5.23 8.97 7.75
C GLY A 18 6.55 9.69 7.53
N THR A 19 7.56 9.35 8.32
CA THR A 19 8.92 9.90 8.17
C THR A 19 9.53 9.56 6.81
N PHE A 20 9.48 8.27 6.41
CA PHE A 20 9.98 7.84 5.10
C PHE A 20 9.21 8.47 3.94
N CYS A 21 7.89 8.56 4.04
CA CYS A 21 7.05 9.23 3.06
C CYS A 21 7.50 10.69 2.86
N PHE A 22 7.66 11.43 3.95
CA PHE A 22 8.13 12.82 3.90
C PHE A 22 9.51 12.93 3.25
N MET A 23 10.47 12.09 3.64
CA MET A 23 11.83 12.10 3.08
C MET A 23 11.84 11.82 1.58
N VAL A 24 11.09 10.81 1.12
CA VAL A 24 11.03 10.43 -0.30
C VAL A 24 10.31 11.50 -1.13
N LEU A 25 9.19 12.04 -0.65
CA LEU A 25 8.46 13.11 -1.33
C LEU A 25 9.26 14.42 -1.38
N ARG A 26 9.99 14.76 -0.31
CA ARG A 26 10.94 15.89 -0.31
C ARG A 26 12.04 15.69 -1.35
N HIS A 27 12.55 14.48 -1.47
CA HIS A 27 13.56 14.15 -2.49
C HIS A 27 13.00 14.22 -3.91
N TRP A 28 11.77 13.72 -4.10
CA TRP A 28 11.05 13.87 -5.36
C TRP A 28 10.84 15.35 -5.72
N TYR A 29 10.43 16.17 -4.78
CA TYR A 29 10.24 17.61 -5.03
C TYR A 29 11.47 18.27 -5.60
N LYS A 30 12.68 17.89 -5.12
CA LYS A 30 13.97 18.41 -5.63
C LYS A 30 14.37 17.81 -6.97
N LYS A 31 14.17 16.52 -7.17
CA LYS A 31 14.69 15.79 -8.34
C LYS A 31 13.70 15.51 -9.45
N ARG A 32 12.40 15.65 -9.17
CA ARG A 32 11.28 15.45 -10.11
C ARG A 32 11.32 14.10 -10.87
N ARG A 33 11.86 13.06 -10.26
CA ARG A 33 11.95 11.72 -10.87
C ARG A 33 10.68 10.91 -10.62
N PRO A 34 10.05 10.28 -11.66
CA PRO A 34 8.74 9.61 -11.52
C PRO A 34 8.75 8.42 -10.56
N HIS A 35 9.86 7.66 -10.46
CA HIS A 35 9.96 6.56 -9.51
C HIS A 35 9.89 7.02 -8.04
N LEU A 36 10.47 8.21 -7.72
CA LEU A 36 10.39 8.77 -6.38
C LEU A 36 8.96 9.18 -6.03
N LEU A 37 8.20 9.71 -6.99
CA LEU A 37 6.79 10.02 -6.80
C LEU A 37 5.99 8.75 -6.51
N ALA A 38 6.15 7.71 -7.34
CA ALA A 38 5.43 6.46 -7.16
C ALA A 38 5.75 5.79 -5.81
N TRP A 39 7.01 5.75 -5.40
CA TRP A 39 7.39 5.27 -4.07
C TRP A 39 6.85 6.16 -2.95
N GLY A 40 6.87 7.48 -3.12
CA GLY A 40 6.28 8.41 -2.16
C GLY A 40 4.79 8.20 -1.97
N ILE A 41 4.04 7.96 -3.06
CA ILE A 41 2.61 7.62 -3.00
C ILE A 41 2.42 6.25 -2.32
N GLY A 42 3.23 5.24 -2.64
CA GLY A 42 3.17 3.93 -1.97
C GLY A 42 3.40 4.02 -0.46
N LEU A 43 4.38 4.84 -0.04
CA LEU A 43 4.63 5.11 1.39
C LEU A 43 3.49 5.92 2.03
N LEU A 44 2.87 6.85 1.29
CA LEU A 44 1.68 7.56 1.76
C LEU A 44 0.51 6.61 1.97
N MET A 45 0.29 5.68 1.04
CA MET A 45 -0.74 4.63 1.21
C MET A 45 -0.48 3.79 2.45
N TYR A 46 0.79 3.40 2.68
CA TYR A 46 1.16 2.64 3.87
C TYR A 46 0.95 3.45 5.16
N PHE A 47 1.35 4.72 5.18
CA PHE A 47 1.08 5.63 6.29
C PHE A 47 -0.42 5.74 6.59
N LEU A 48 -1.26 5.96 5.57
CA LEU A 48 -2.71 6.04 5.74
C LEU A 48 -3.30 4.73 6.28
N GLY A 49 -2.81 3.58 5.82
CA GLY A 49 -3.23 2.27 6.32
C GLY A 49 -2.87 2.06 7.79
N THR A 50 -1.60 2.33 8.18
CA THR A 50 -1.15 2.16 9.57
C THR A 50 -1.79 3.20 10.50
N PHE A 51 -1.99 4.43 10.06
CA PHE A 51 -2.72 5.45 10.80
C PHE A 51 -4.18 5.06 11.04
N SER A 52 -4.85 4.56 9.99
CA SER A 52 -6.22 4.04 10.12
C SER A 52 -6.30 2.85 11.09
N GLN A 53 -5.29 1.98 11.12
CA GLN A 53 -5.17 0.90 12.09
C GLN A 53 -5.09 1.44 13.54
N VAL A 54 -4.30 2.51 13.77
CA VAL A 54 -4.23 3.16 15.09
C VAL A 54 -5.60 3.68 15.52
N VAL A 55 -6.31 4.39 14.63
CA VAL A 55 -7.67 4.89 14.92
C VAL A 55 -8.63 3.74 15.22
N LEU A 56 -8.62 2.69 14.39
CA LEU A 56 -9.50 1.52 14.53
C LEU A 56 -9.20 0.67 15.76
N SER A 57 -8.01 0.77 16.32
CA SER A 57 -7.70 0.13 17.60
C SER A 57 -8.35 0.86 18.80
N LEU A 58 -8.76 2.11 18.62
CA LEU A 58 -9.37 2.93 19.66
C LEU A 58 -10.88 3.07 19.51
N THR A 59 -11.36 3.26 18.29
CA THR A 59 -12.76 3.49 17.97
C THR A 59 -13.14 2.93 16.63
N TRP A 60 -14.38 2.48 16.52
CA TRP A 60 -14.91 2.03 15.23
C TRP A 60 -15.25 3.22 14.33
N SER A 61 -14.83 3.12 13.10
CA SER A 61 -15.24 4.06 12.05
C SER A 61 -15.24 3.33 10.69
N PRO A 62 -16.41 3.25 10.00
CA PRO A 62 -16.48 2.67 8.66
C PRO A 62 -15.55 3.36 7.65
N PHE A 63 -15.41 4.69 7.77
CA PHE A 63 -14.50 5.46 6.92
C PHE A 63 -13.05 5.02 7.10
N PHE A 64 -12.55 4.93 8.34
CA PHE A 64 -11.18 4.50 8.60
C PHE A 64 -10.97 3.03 8.26
N PHE A 65 -12.00 2.18 8.39
CA PHE A 65 -11.91 0.79 7.95
C PHE A 65 -11.79 0.68 6.42
N GLY A 66 -12.62 1.40 5.67
CA GLY A 66 -12.51 1.47 4.22
C GLY A 66 -11.16 2.04 3.76
N LEU A 67 -10.68 3.11 4.42
CA LEU A 67 -9.39 3.73 4.13
C LEU A 67 -8.23 2.78 4.45
N TRP A 68 -8.27 2.08 5.59
CA TRP A 68 -7.31 1.05 5.97
C TRP A 68 -7.20 -0.05 4.92
N TYR A 69 -8.35 -0.55 4.47
CA TYR A 69 -8.40 -1.63 3.49
C TYR A 69 -7.90 -1.15 2.12
N TRP A 70 -8.41 -0.01 1.65
CA TRP A 70 -8.05 0.52 0.35
C TRP A 70 -6.57 0.92 0.28
N SER A 71 -6.09 1.70 1.23
CA SER A 71 -4.71 2.16 1.21
C SER A 71 -3.73 1.03 1.57
N GLY A 72 -3.94 0.33 2.70
CA GLY A 72 -3.02 -0.67 3.21
C GLY A 72 -3.05 -2.00 2.45
N ALA A 73 -4.24 -2.60 2.31
CA ALA A 73 -4.36 -3.93 1.72
C ALA A 73 -4.41 -3.95 0.18
N LEU A 74 -4.78 -2.83 -0.47
CA LEU A 74 -4.98 -2.78 -1.91
C LEU A 74 -3.90 -1.98 -2.65
N MET A 75 -3.48 -0.81 -2.15
CA MET A 75 -2.70 0.16 -2.93
C MET A 75 -1.20 0.19 -2.61
N VAL A 76 -0.74 -0.24 -1.43
CA VAL A 76 0.69 -0.16 -1.06
C VAL A 76 1.58 -0.88 -2.06
N ALA A 77 1.34 -2.18 -2.27
CA ALA A 77 2.22 -3.03 -3.08
C ALA A 77 2.30 -2.56 -4.55
N PRO A 78 1.18 -2.26 -5.24
CA PRO A 78 1.24 -1.82 -6.63
C PRO A 78 1.92 -0.44 -6.80
N TRP A 79 1.73 0.52 -5.88
CA TRP A 79 2.42 1.81 -5.97
C TRP A 79 3.92 1.70 -5.73
N LEU A 80 4.36 0.89 -4.76
CA LEU A 80 5.78 0.62 -4.55
C LEU A 80 6.38 -0.13 -5.75
N GLY A 81 5.65 -1.12 -6.28
CA GLY A 81 6.01 -1.83 -7.50
C GLY A 81 6.12 -0.91 -8.72
N GLN A 82 5.23 0.07 -8.85
CA GLN A 82 5.26 1.06 -9.92
C GLN A 82 6.54 1.91 -9.89
N GLY A 83 7.02 2.28 -8.70
CA GLY A 83 8.30 2.96 -8.57
C GLY A 83 9.46 2.11 -9.12
N THR A 84 9.45 0.81 -8.85
CA THR A 84 10.41 -0.14 -9.41
C THR A 84 10.27 -0.31 -10.92
N ALA A 85 9.04 -0.33 -11.44
CA ALA A 85 8.77 -0.38 -12.87
C ALA A 85 9.41 0.82 -13.60
N TYR A 86 9.33 2.02 -13.05
CA TYR A 86 9.99 3.20 -13.62
C TYR A 86 11.52 3.13 -13.64
N LEU A 87 12.13 2.39 -12.72
CA LEU A 87 13.58 2.19 -12.74
C LEU A 87 14.02 1.16 -13.78
N LEU A 88 13.22 0.12 -13.98
CA LEU A 88 13.57 -1.01 -14.84
C LEU A 88 13.18 -0.78 -16.30
N ILE A 89 11.96 -0.25 -16.52
CA ILE A 89 11.38 -0.06 -17.84
C ILE A 89 11.72 1.36 -18.31
N ARG A 90 12.92 1.52 -18.88
CA ARG A 90 13.42 2.83 -19.33
C ARG A 90 12.96 3.21 -20.73
N ARG A 91 12.42 2.28 -21.51
CA ARG A 91 12.05 2.49 -22.92
C ARG A 91 10.54 2.56 -23.08
N GLY A 92 10.08 3.49 -23.94
CA GLY A 92 8.68 3.63 -24.32
C GLY A 92 7.76 4.18 -23.23
N SER A 93 6.46 4.07 -23.45
CA SER A 93 5.38 4.55 -22.60
C SER A 93 4.87 3.48 -21.61
N ILE A 94 5.44 2.28 -21.58
CA ILE A 94 4.92 1.13 -20.82
C ILE A 94 4.74 1.48 -19.33
N ALA A 95 5.78 2.02 -18.68
CA ALA A 95 5.69 2.39 -17.27
C ALA A 95 4.62 3.47 -16.99
N LYS A 96 4.41 4.40 -17.93
CA LYS A 96 3.35 5.42 -17.83
C LYS A 96 1.96 4.80 -18.01
N ASN A 97 1.81 3.88 -18.96
CA ASN A 97 0.53 3.18 -19.20
C ASN A 97 0.13 2.33 -18.00
N ILE A 98 1.09 1.63 -17.38
CA ILE A 98 0.88 0.89 -16.13
C ILE A 98 0.43 1.85 -15.01
N GLN A 99 1.07 2.99 -14.87
CA GLN A 99 0.66 3.99 -13.87
C GLN A 99 -0.76 4.52 -14.14
N MET A 100 -1.12 4.76 -15.39
CA MET A 100 -2.46 5.22 -15.74
C MET A 100 -3.51 4.16 -15.39
N ALA A 101 -3.25 2.89 -15.70
CA ALA A 101 -4.11 1.78 -15.31
C ALA A 101 -4.23 1.68 -13.77
N LEU A 102 -3.12 1.82 -13.04
CA LEU A 102 -3.13 1.82 -11.58
C LEU A 102 -3.93 2.98 -11.00
N LEU A 103 -3.80 4.19 -11.57
CA LEU A 103 -4.60 5.35 -11.18
C LEU A 103 -6.09 5.12 -11.42
N LEU A 104 -6.45 4.56 -12.57
CA LEU A 104 -7.84 4.22 -12.87
C LEU A 104 -8.41 3.24 -11.84
N VAL A 105 -7.69 2.16 -11.54
CA VAL A 105 -8.09 1.20 -10.50
C VAL A 105 -8.20 1.88 -9.13
N ALA A 106 -7.25 2.74 -8.76
CA ALA A 106 -7.28 3.45 -7.49
C ALA A 106 -8.51 4.35 -7.35
N VAL A 107 -8.83 5.12 -8.41
CA VAL A 107 -10.00 6.02 -8.43
C VAL A 107 -11.32 5.23 -8.40
N MET A 108 -11.41 4.11 -9.11
CA MET A 108 -12.63 3.30 -9.12
C MET A 108 -12.85 2.54 -7.80
N THR A 109 -11.78 2.04 -7.19
CA THR A 109 -11.87 1.22 -5.98
C THR A 109 -12.00 2.05 -4.69
N LEU A 110 -11.61 3.34 -4.68
CA LEU A 110 -11.72 4.20 -3.51
C LEU A 110 -13.18 4.42 -3.06
N PRO A 111 -14.10 4.87 -3.92
CA PRO A 111 -15.51 5.00 -3.53
C PRO A 111 -16.11 3.65 -3.13
N TRP A 112 -15.73 2.58 -3.83
CA TRP A 112 -16.20 1.25 -3.49
C TRP A 112 -15.78 0.84 -2.07
N ALA A 113 -14.51 1.06 -1.70
CA ALA A 113 -14.01 0.77 -0.36
C ALA A 113 -14.70 1.58 0.74
N LEU A 114 -14.96 2.88 0.47
CA LEU A 114 -15.46 3.81 1.48
C LEU A 114 -16.98 3.77 1.66
N PHE A 115 -17.74 3.53 0.58
CA PHE A 115 -19.20 3.73 0.60
C PHE A 115 -20.02 2.50 0.23
N PHE A 116 -19.46 1.56 -0.53
CA PHE A 116 -20.23 0.44 -1.08
C PHE A 116 -19.80 -0.92 -0.51
N THR A 117 -18.83 -0.95 0.41
CA THR A 117 -18.41 -2.18 1.07
C THR A 117 -19.28 -2.43 2.29
N PRO A 118 -20.04 -3.56 2.35
CA PRO A 118 -20.78 -3.91 3.55
C PRO A 118 -19.82 -4.21 4.69
N MET A 119 -20.13 -3.70 5.89
CA MET A 119 -19.29 -3.83 7.08
C MET A 119 -20.15 -4.19 8.29
N ASP A 120 -19.84 -5.32 8.92
CA ASP A 120 -20.47 -5.75 10.17
C ASP A 120 -19.67 -5.22 11.37
N SER A 121 -20.12 -4.09 11.92
CA SER A 121 -19.48 -3.46 13.08
C SER A 121 -19.57 -4.30 14.37
N SER A 122 -20.46 -5.29 14.45
CA SER A 122 -20.61 -6.15 15.63
C SER A 122 -19.39 -7.04 15.88
N LYS A 123 -18.56 -7.25 14.87
CA LYS A 123 -17.34 -8.05 14.94
C LYS A 123 -16.11 -7.24 15.43
N TRP A 124 -16.28 -5.93 15.54
CA TRP A 124 -15.19 -5.08 16.01
C TRP A 124 -15.18 -4.99 17.54
N TYR A 125 -13.98 -4.89 18.11
CA TYR A 125 -13.75 -4.62 19.54
C TYR A 125 -12.51 -3.75 19.74
N VAL A 126 -12.44 -3.05 20.88
CA VAL A 126 -11.31 -2.16 21.22
C VAL A 126 -10.00 -2.96 21.28
N GLY A 127 -8.97 -2.47 20.61
CA GLY A 127 -7.67 -3.13 20.52
C GLY A 127 -7.60 -4.22 19.45
N ALA A 128 -8.64 -4.37 18.62
CA ALA A 128 -8.66 -5.34 17.53
C ALA A 128 -7.55 -5.10 16.51
N ASP A 129 -6.96 -6.18 16.04
CA ASP A 129 -6.07 -6.17 14.89
C ASP A 129 -6.88 -6.36 13.60
N MET A 130 -6.99 -5.30 12.79
CA MET A 130 -7.75 -5.35 11.54
C MET A 130 -7.21 -6.38 10.57
N THR A 131 -5.92 -6.70 10.61
CA THR A 131 -5.33 -7.72 9.74
C THR A 131 -5.87 -9.13 10.00
N VAL A 132 -6.39 -9.35 11.19
CA VAL A 132 -6.99 -10.63 11.60
C VAL A 132 -8.50 -10.64 11.36
N ILE A 133 -9.20 -9.60 11.85
CA ILE A 133 -10.67 -9.60 11.90
C ILE A 133 -11.37 -9.02 10.66
N PHE A 134 -10.62 -8.44 9.71
CA PHE A 134 -11.23 -7.79 8.52
C PHE A 134 -12.14 -8.72 7.72
N ARG A 135 -11.84 -10.02 7.71
CA ARG A 135 -12.66 -11.02 6.99
C ARG A 135 -14.03 -11.18 7.61
N ASP A 136 -14.09 -11.14 8.92
CA ASP A 136 -15.35 -11.28 9.67
C ASP A 136 -16.20 -10.00 9.52
N ILE A 137 -15.53 -8.83 9.52
CA ILE A 137 -16.21 -7.54 9.33
C ILE A 137 -16.76 -7.39 7.90
N MET A 138 -16.00 -7.77 6.87
CA MET A 138 -16.41 -7.62 5.46
C MET A 138 -17.27 -8.78 4.96
N GLY A 139 -17.43 -9.84 5.75
CA GLY A 139 -18.13 -11.05 5.34
C GLY A 139 -17.46 -11.79 4.17
N GLU A 140 -18.15 -12.81 3.66
CA GLU A 140 -17.62 -13.68 2.59
C GLU A 140 -17.79 -13.09 1.17
N GLY A 141 -18.38 -11.92 1.04
CA GLY A 141 -18.65 -11.27 -0.24
C GLY A 141 -17.38 -11.03 -1.07
N ARG A 142 -17.44 -11.29 -2.39
CA ARG A 142 -16.30 -11.09 -3.29
C ARG A 142 -15.92 -9.61 -3.48
N GLY A 143 -16.86 -8.71 -3.48
CA GLY A 143 -16.72 -7.25 -3.55
C GLY A 143 -15.32 -6.73 -3.89
N ILE A 144 -14.90 -5.69 -3.19
CA ILE A 144 -13.56 -5.09 -3.34
C ILE A 144 -12.42 -6.06 -2.99
N ARG A 145 -12.68 -7.12 -2.20
CA ARG A 145 -11.67 -8.12 -1.81
C ARG A 145 -11.09 -8.87 -3.00
N PHE A 146 -11.80 -8.95 -4.12
CA PHE A 146 -11.31 -9.57 -5.35
C PHE A 146 -10.07 -8.85 -5.92
N PHE A 147 -10.00 -7.53 -5.78
CA PHE A 147 -8.87 -6.74 -6.30
C PHE A 147 -7.59 -6.88 -5.47
N SER A 148 -7.71 -7.13 -4.16
CA SER A 148 -6.55 -7.17 -3.27
C SER A 148 -5.49 -8.20 -3.67
N PRO A 149 -5.80 -9.49 -3.90
CA PRO A 149 -4.79 -10.45 -4.33
C PRO A 149 -4.17 -10.09 -5.69
N ILE A 150 -4.96 -9.58 -6.64
CA ILE A 150 -4.46 -9.18 -7.98
C ILE A 150 -3.43 -8.05 -7.83
N MET A 151 -3.77 -7.01 -7.07
CA MET A 151 -2.88 -5.86 -6.86
C MET A 151 -1.63 -6.24 -6.08
N ASN A 152 -1.76 -7.10 -5.06
CA ASN A 152 -0.61 -7.55 -4.28
C ASN A 152 0.33 -8.46 -5.09
N ILE A 153 -0.20 -9.39 -5.89
CA ILE A 153 0.61 -10.21 -6.81
C ILE A 153 1.35 -9.31 -7.81
N TRP A 154 0.64 -8.37 -8.43
CA TRP A 154 1.23 -7.42 -9.36
C TRP A 154 2.38 -6.61 -8.71
N GLY A 155 2.12 -6.00 -7.55
CA GLY A 155 3.12 -5.24 -6.81
C GLY A 155 4.33 -6.09 -6.40
N THR A 156 4.08 -7.32 -5.93
CA THR A 156 5.13 -8.26 -5.52
C THR A 156 6.01 -8.66 -6.70
N ILE A 157 5.43 -8.98 -7.86
CA ILE A 157 6.19 -9.32 -9.08
C ILE A 157 7.12 -8.16 -9.46
N LEU A 158 6.63 -6.92 -9.42
CA LEU A 158 7.46 -5.75 -9.76
C LEU A 158 8.55 -5.49 -8.71
N LEU A 159 8.25 -5.60 -7.42
CA LEU A 159 9.23 -5.37 -6.35
C LEU A 159 10.29 -6.46 -6.31
N VAL A 160 9.88 -7.73 -6.17
CA VAL A 160 10.79 -8.86 -6.03
C VAL A 160 11.52 -9.13 -7.35
N GLY A 161 10.80 -9.13 -8.47
CA GLY A 161 11.39 -9.29 -9.80
C GLY A 161 12.40 -8.18 -10.10
N GLY A 162 12.08 -6.95 -9.72
CA GLY A 162 12.98 -5.81 -9.86
C GLY A 162 14.23 -5.92 -9.00
N ALA A 163 14.10 -6.33 -7.76
CA ALA A 163 15.24 -6.56 -6.87
C ALA A 163 16.16 -7.67 -7.39
N LEU A 164 15.59 -8.80 -7.81
CA LEU A 164 16.34 -9.92 -8.39
C LEU A 164 17.07 -9.52 -9.68
N TYR A 165 16.41 -8.78 -10.57
CA TYR A 165 17.01 -8.27 -11.79
C TYR A 165 18.18 -7.32 -11.49
N SER A 166 18.00 -6.39 -10.57
CA SER A 166 19.07 -5.46 -10.14
C SER A 166 20.25 -6.20 -9.52
N ALA A 167 20.00 -7.21 -8.68
CA ALA A 167 21.04 -8.04 -8.08
C ALA A 167 21.83 -8.82 -9.14
N ARG A 168 21.17 -9.38 -10.16
CA ARG A 168 21.83 -10.06 -11.28
C ARG A 168 22.72 -9.11 -12.09
N LEU A 169 22.24 -7.91 -12.39
CA LEU A 169 23.02 -6.92 -13.12
C LEU A 169 24.26 -6.50 -12.33
N PHE A 170 24.15 -6.32 -11.02
CA PHE A 170 25.27 -5.97 -10.16
C PHE A 170 26.35 -7.05 -10.15
N ARG A 171 25.94 -8.33 -9.97
CA ARG A 171 26.87 -9.48 -10.03
C ARG A 171 27.58 -9.55 -11.39
N LYS A 172 26.86 -9.38 -12.49
CA LYS A 172 27.47 -9.40 -13.83
C LYS A 172 28.52 -8.29 -14.02
N LYS A 173 28.31 -7.11 -13.47
CA LYS A 173 29.28 -6.01 -13.51
C LYS A 173 30.52 -6.27 -12.65
N GLN A 174 30.39 -6.98 -11.52
CA GLN A 174 31.54 -7.33 -10.68
C GLN A 174 32.44 -8.40 -11.33
N ILE A 175 31.85 -9.36 -12.06
CA ILE A 175 32.60 -10.42 -12.75
C ILE A 175 33.38 -9.88 -13.96
N MET A 176 32.94 -8.74 -14.54
CA MET A 176 33.58 -8.12 -15.70
C MET A 176 34.61 -7.04 -15.34
N ARG A 177 34.89 -6.83 -14.04
CA ARG A 177 35.98 -5.98 -13.52
C ARG A 177 37.11 -6.83 -12.97
#